data_470d9018112f2cffe5ca2e53cfde5381
#
_entry.id   470d9018112f2cffe5ca2e53cfde5381
#
_cell.length_a   1.000
_cell.length_b   1.000
_cell.length_c   1.000
_cell.angle_alpha   90.00
_cell.angle_beta   90.00
_cell.angle_gamma   90.00
#
_symmetry.space_group_name_H-M   'P 1'
#
loop_
_entity.id
_entity.type
_entity.pdbx_description
1 polymer ?
#
loop_
_entity_poly.entity_id
_entity_poly.type
_entity_poly.pdbx_seq_one_letter_code
_entity_poly.pdbx_strand_id
1 'polypeptide(L)'
;MNAARRIIKRSVRKGRSRWLLLYERGMALLALGNLCWVLFDMSYVPGRDFWLQGRVQIFGAFGPPIPLPILSEETSRSPVTDLYDPVKGIEPNPETQRYLALVDELRQVTLRFGVESEAAAPLLARLRQLSDEMIETNPFQAANKTGQFVRILNLMREHIPGADSARAAFARFWTAEYLASVDPKDGIEFFQARLRPLFETNYSRPIGESGSPVDFFPLLDFPFVLLFGLEFVLRTVAISRRYTGVNWLDAMLWRWYDVLLLLPFWRWLRVIPVTIRLGQAQLLDLERVRAQVSQGFVTNFAEDLTEVIVVRVINQIQASIQRGSLPLLPAADPSRSYIDLNEINELEAIANLVFRTVLYRVLPQVQPEVEQWLRYNLDGLLKQLPALQTLERLPGLGSLPSQLTERLAGELTTTTYKALTNSFEDPVGSKLVAQLLRRFGEVLAGELTQQHALDEIRSLLQDLLEEIKINYVERLSQEDLEEVMEQTRKLRQKAQQLEQARGA
;
A
#
# COMPACT_ATOMS: atom_id res chain seq x y z
N MET A 1 21.90 -9.41 -7.03
CA MET A 1 21.00 -8.29 -6.73
C MET A 1 21.15 -7.71 -5.31
N ASN A 2 21.38 -8.50 -4.27
CA ASN A 2 21.58 -7.99 -2.89
C ASN A 2 22.90 -7.25 -2.66
N ALA A 3 23.98 -7.64 -3.31
CA ALA A 3 25.27 -6.94 -3.21
C ALA A 3 25.23 -5.55 -3.87
N ALA A 4 24.64 -5.43 -5.06
CA ALA A 4 24.44 -4.15 -5.74
C ALA A 4 23.51 -3.22 -4.93
N ARG A 5 22.45 -3.73 -4.31
CA ARG A 5 21.59 -2.96 -3.39
C ARG A 5 22.34 -2.52 -2.13
N ARG A 6 23.24 -3.34 -1.59
CA ARG A 6 24.11 -2.96 -0.46
C ARG A 6 25.14 -1.90 -0.84
N ILE A 7 25.69 -1.97 -2.05
CA ILE A 7 26.65 -1.00 -2.56
C ILE A 7 25.94 0.33 -2.84
N ILE A 8 24.77 0.32 -3.47
CA ILE A 8 23.95 1.52 -3.69
C ILE A 8 23.48 2.12 -2.34
N LYS A 9 23.01 1.29 -1.40
CA LYS A 9 22.69 1.75 -0.03
C LYS A 9 23.91 2.33 0.71
N ARG A 10 25.10 1.79 0.50
CA ARG A 10 26.37 2.31 1.09
C ARG A 10 26.84 3.61 0.42
N SER A 11 26.69 3.75 -0.89
CA SER A 11 27.08 4.96 -1.61
C SER A 11 26.14 6.14 -1.31
N VAL A 12 24.83 5.90 -1.19
CA VAL A 12 23.85 6.91 -0.76
C VAL A 12 24.04 7.29 0.72
N ARG A 13 24.49 6.35 1.57
CA ARG A 13 24.82 6.64 2.98
C ARG A 13 26.09 7.48 3.17
N LYS A 14 27.06 7.40 2.25
CA LYS A 14 28.37 8.06 2.41
C LYS A 14 28.38 9.56 2.13
N GLY A 15 27.28 10.15 1.61
CA GLY A 15 27.23 11.56 1.20
C GLY A 15 26.36 12.50 2.05
N ARG A 16 25.57 12.00 3.03
CA ARG A 16 24.78 12.89 3.89
C ARG A 16 25.65 13.45 5.02
N SER A 17 25.84 14.76 5.02
CA SER A 17 26.50 15.49 6.12
C SER A 17 25.83 15.12 7.45
N ARG A 18 26.64 14.83 8.50
CA ARG A 18 26.11 14.53 9.85
C ARG A 18 25.21 15.67 10.36
N TRP A 19 25.51 16.90 10.01
CA TRP A 19 24.70 18.07 10.32
C TRP A 19 23.32 18.04 9.68
N LEU A 20 23.22 17.63 8.42
CA LEU A 20 21.92 17.50 7.74
C LEU A 20 21.04 16.42 8.41
N LEU A 21 21.65 15.32 8.82
CA LEU A 21 20.92 14.23 9.49
C LEU A 21 20.47 14.65 10.90
N LEU A 22 21.27 15.41 11.64
CA LEU A 22 20.88 16.00 12.92
C LEU A 22 19.72 16.98 12.76
N TYR A 23 19.79 17.84 11.75
CA TYR A 23 18.70 18.77 11.41
C TYR A 23 17.39 18.01 11.07
N GLU A 24 17.47 16.97 10.21
CA GLU A 24 16.30 16.16 9.87
C GLU A 24 15.70 15.45 11.10
N ARG A 25 16.55 14.95 12.00
CA ARG A 25 16.10 14.36 13.26
C ARG A 25 15.43 15.40 14.17
N GLY A 26 16.03 16.56 14.33
CA GLY A 26 15.45 17.66 15.11
C GLY A 26 14.08 18.08 14.60
N MET A 27 13.94 18.27 13.29
CA MET A 27 12.66 18.63 12.68
C MET A 27 11.62 17.52 12.75
N ALA A 28 12.04 16.26 12.62
CA ALA A 28 11.14 15.10 12.79
C ALA A 28 10.64 14.96 14.23
N LEU A 29 11.50 15.13 15.22
CA LEU A 29 11.12 15.11 16.64
C LEU A 29 10.21 16.29 17.00
N LEU A 30 10.48 17.48 16.48
CA LEU A 30 9.64 18.66 16.69
C LEU A 30 8.24 18.45 16.06
N ALA A 31 8.19 17.87 14.87
CA ALA A 31 6.92 17.53 14.20
C ALA A 31 6.15 16.43 14.99
N LEU A 32 6.86 15.45 15.56
CA LEU A 32 6.26 14.44 16.43
C LEU A 32 5.71 15.07 17.71
N GLY A 33 6.48 15.97 18.37
CA GLY A 33 6.02 16.69 19.56
C GLY A 33 4.76 17.52 19.28
N ASN A 34 4.75 18.25 18.16
CA ASN A 34 3.55 18.99 17.73
C ASN A 34 2.36 18.06 17.45
N LEU A 35 2.58 16.91 16.80
CA LEU A 35 1.51 15.92 16.58
C LEU A 35 0.97 15.39 17.90
N CYS A 36 1.82 15.02 18.85
CA CYS A 36 1.37 14.58 20.18
C CYS A 36 0.54 15.66 20.88
N TRP A 37 0.95 16.92 20.76
CA TRP A 37 0.19 18.04 21.32
C TRP A 37 -1.16 18.24 20.63
N VAL A 38 -1.23 18.13 19.30
CA VAL A 38 -2.48 18.17 18.54
C VAL A 38 -3.42 17.03 18.93
N LEU A 39 -2.89 15.81 19.10
CA LEU A 39 -3.69 14.66 19.55
C LEU A 39 -4.20 14.84 20.97
N PHE A 40 -3.36 15.38 21.85
CA PHE A 40 -3.78 15.76 23.19
C PHE A 40 -4.91 16.81 23.15
N ASP A 41 -4.74 17.88 22.37
CA ASP A 41 -5.77 18.91 22.18
C ASP A 41 -7.11 18.35 21.70
N MET A 42 -7.08 17.47 20.70
CA MET A 42 -8.29 16.84 20.14
C MET A 42 -8.98 15.92 21.17
N SER A 43 -8.21 15.22 21.99
CA SER A 43 -8.72 14.30 22.99
C SER A 43 -9.07 14.98 24.31
N TYR A 44 -8.67 16.23 24.51
CA TYR A 44 -8.78 16.90 25.82
C TYR A 44 -10.23 17.11 26.24
N VAL A 45 -11.08 17.69 25.39
CA VAL A 45 -12.47 17.97 25.75
C VAL A 45 -13.27 16.68 26.00
N PRO A 46 -13.21 15.65 25.16
CA PRO A 46 -13.84 14.36 25.45
C PRO A 46 -13.26 13.65 26.68
N GLY A 47 -11.96 13.78 26.91
CA GLY A 47 -11.24 13.15 28.01
C GLY A 47 -11.05 14.03 29.24
N ARG A 48 -11.73 15.18 29.30
CA ARG A 48 -11.54 16.16 30.43
C ARG A 48 -11.79 15.57 31.80
N ASP A 49 -12.83 14.75 31.94
CA ASP A 49 -13.18 14.14 33.24
C ASP A 49 -12.06 13.22 33.78
N PHE A 50 -11.35 12.56 32.85
CA PHE A 50 -10.16 11.79 33.18
C PHE A 50 -9.06 12.68 33.78
N TRP A 51 -8.77 13.80 33.09
CA TRP A 51 -7.76 14.75 33.59
C TRP A 51 -8.18 15.45 34.87
N LEU A 52 -9.48 15.75 35.02
CA LEU A 52 -10.03 16.42 36.18
C LEU A 52 -9.96 15.56 37.47
N GLN A 53 -10.29 14.27 37.35
CA GLN A 53 -10.38 13.37 38.52
C GLN A 53 -9.07 12.63 38.80
N GLY A 54 -8.12 12.62 37.91
CA GLY A 54 -6.85 11.91 38.08
C GLY A 54 -6.97 10.39 38.21
N ARG A 55 -8.10 9.82 37.79
CA ARG A 55 -8.43 8.41 37.99
C ARG A 55 -8.78 7.77 36.67
N VAL A 56 -8.17 6.62 36.35
CA VAL A 56 -8.49 5.81 35.17
C VAL A 56 -9.40 4.67 35.57
N GLN A 57 -10.55 4.56 34.90
CA GLN A 57 -11.39 3.36 34.96
C GLN A 57 -11.20 2.57 33.69
N ILE A 58 -10.38 1.52 33.73
CA ILE A 58 -10.00 0.74 32.52
C ILE A 58 -11.16 -0.15 32.04
N PHE A 59 -12.07 -0.56 32.90
CA PHE A 59 -13.20 -1.44 32.62
C PHE A 59 -14.57 -0.81 32.87
N GLY A 60 -14.74 0.48 32.61
CA GLY A 60 -16.00 1.17 32.83
C GLY A 60 -16.45 1.13 34.28
N ALA A 61 -17.73 0.83 34.52
CA ALA A 61 -18.29 0.81 35.89
C ALA A 61 -17.82 -0.37 36.76
N PHE A 62 -17.11 -1.33 36.24
CA PHE A 62 -16.78 -2.60 36.91
C PHE A 62 -15.37 -2.67 37.54
N GLY A 63 -14.53 -1.65 37.35
CA GLY A 63 -13.17 -1.65 37.88
C GLY A 63 -12.94 -0.58 38.94
N PRO A 64 -12.07 -0.81 39.98
CA PRO A 64 -11.66 0.24 40.87
C PRO A 64 -10.90 1.32 40.08
N PRO A 65 -11.10 2.62 40.43
CA PRO A 65 -10.34 3.69 39.80
C PRO A 65 -8.87 3.59 40.21
N ILE A 66 -7.99 3.55 39.21
CA ILE A 66 -6.54 3.51 39.42
C ILE A 66 -6.03 4.95 39.48
N PRO A 67 -5.43 5.41 40.59
CA PRO A 67 -4.83 6.73 40.66
C PRO A 67 -3.60 6.82 39.79
N LEU A 68 -3.49 7.87 38.98
CA LEU A 68 -2.29 8.13 38.21
C LEU A 68 -1.24 8.84 39.06
N PRO A 69 0.01 8.39 39.12
CA PRO A 69 1.06 8.94 39.97
C PRO A 69 1.46 10.38 39.59
N ILE A 70 0.95 10.93 38.51
CA ILE A 70 1.25 12.29 38.00
C ILE A 70 0.37 13.36 38.66
N LEU A 71 -0.64 12.95 39.43
CA LEU A 71 -1.64 13.84 39.99
C LEU A 71 -1.53 13.79 41.50
N SER A 72 -1.18 14.93 42.11
CA SER A 72 -1.01 15.05 43.58
C SER A 72 -2.30 14.76 44.30
N GLU A 73 -2.23 13.92 45.33
CA GLU A 73 -3.37 13.55 46.20
C GLU A 73 -3.99 14.72 46.96
N GLU A 74 -3.29 15.86 47.08
CA GLU A 74 -3.68 16.99 47.95
C GLU A 74 -4.63 18.01 47.31
N THR A 75 -4.80 18.00 45.99
CA THR A 75 -5.64 18.99 45.32
C THR A 75 -6.73 18.28 44.52
N SER A 76 -8.00 18.63 44.77
CA SER A 76 -9.16 18.07 44.07
C SER A 76 -9.19 18.32 42.55
N ARG A 77 -8.24 19.08 42.05
CA ARG A 77 -8.09 19.39 40.62
C ARG A 77 -6.72 19.03 40.13
N SER A 78 -6.67 18.46 38.92
CA SER A 78 -5.42 18.18 38.24
C SER A 78 -4.77 19.49 37.73
N PRO A 79 -3.46 19.67 37.86
CA PRO A 79 -2.77 20.82 37.34
C PRO A 79 -2.90 20.90 35.78
N VAL A 80 -3.24 19.80 35.12
CA VAL A 80 -3.49 19.75 33.67
C VAL A 80 -4.76 20.53 33.31
N THR A 81 -5.86 20.38 34.09
CA THR A 81 -7.10 21.11 33.81
C THR A 81 -6.96 22.59 34.09
N ASP A 82 -6.27 22.97 35.14
CA ASP A 82 -6.05 24.39 35.51
C ASP A 82 -5.23 25.10 34.41
N LEU A 83 -4.29 24.40 33.78
CA LEU A 83 -3.46 24.95 32.71
C LEU A 83 -4.16 24.96 31.32
N TYR A 84 -4.97 23.91 31.04
CA TYR A 84 -5.47 23.72 29.69
C TYR A 84 -6.94 24.09 29.49
N ASP A 85 -7.77 24.12 30.53
CA ASP A 85 -9.15 24.60 30.44
C ASP A 85 -9.24 26.02 29.85
N PRO A 86 -8.38 27.01 30.26
CA PRO A 86 -8.39 28.33 29.64
C PRO A 86 -8.09 28.30 28.14
N VAL A 87 -7.21 27.38 27.67
CA VAL A 87 -6.88 27.22 26.24
C VAL A 87 -8.11 26.83 25.43
N LYS A 88 -8.98 25.99 26.02
CA LYS A 88 -10.22 25.51 25.41
C LYS A 88 -11.42 26.41 25.69
N GLY A 89 -11.22 27.54 26.37
CA GLY A 89 -12.30 28.41 26.81
C GLY A 89 -13.29 27.68 27.75
N ILE A 90 -12.80 26.75 28.58
CA ILE A 90 -13.63 26.00 29.52
C ILE A 90 -13.62 26.73 30.83
N GLU A 91 -14.82 27.06 31.29
CA GLU A 91 -15.04 27.68 32.62
C GLU A 91 -15.99 26.80 33.44
N PRO A 92 -15.86 26.79 34.76
CA PRO A 92 -16.82 26.14 35.63
C PRO A 92 -18.23 26.69 35.36
N ASN A 93 -19.23 25.80 35.29
CA ASN A 93 -20.61 26.27 35.08
C ASN A 93 -21.06 27.18 36.28
N PRO A 94 -21.56 28.41 36.00
CA PRO A 94 -21.87 29.37 37.04
C PRO A 94 -22.91 28.90 38.05
N GLU A 95 -23.92 28.15 37.61
CA GLU A 95 -24.98 27.63 38.50
C GLU A 95 -24.40 26.55 39.43
N THR A 96 -23.64 25.63 38.85
CA THR A 96 -22.95 24.58 39.63
C THR A 96 -21.94 25.17 40.60
N GLN A 97 -21.21 26.21 40.20
CA GLN A 97 -20.24 26.88 41.08
C GLN A 97 -20.92 27.58 42.27
N ARG A 98 -22.06 28.28 42.03
CA ARG A 98 -22.86 28.88 43.12
C ARG A 98 -23.36 27.83 44.08
N TYR A 99 -23.82 26.70 43.58
CA TYR A 99 -24.27 25.58 44.41
C TYR A 99 -23.16 25.04 45.30
N LEU A 100 -21.98 24.74 44.73
CA LEU A 100 -20.83 24.23 45.46
C LEU A 100 -20.30 25.25 46.51
N ALA A 101 -20.30 26.53 46.15
CA ALA A 101 -19.89 27.59 47.08
C ALA A 101 -20.81 27.66 48.33
N LEU A 102 -22.13 27.50 48.13
CA LEU A 102 -23.09 27.46 49.26
C LEU A 102 -22.90 26.20 50.10
N VAL A 103 -22.55 25.06 49.52
CA VAL A 103 -22.21 23.85 50.27
C VAL A 103 -20.95 24.06 51.14
N ASP A 104 -19.93 24.75 50.57
CA ASP A 104 -18.70 25.07 51.30
C ASP A 104 -18.96 26.04 52.42
N GLU A 105 -19.84 27.05 52.22
CA GLU A 105 -20.28 27.98 53.28
C GLU A 105 -21.06 27.26 54.38
N LEU A 106 -22.02 26.40 54.00
CA LEU A 106 -22.75 25.58 54.97
C LEU A 106 -21.80 24.69 55.81
N ARG A 107 -20.79 24.09 55.17
CA ARG A 107 -19.78 23.29 55.87
C ARG A 107 -19.02 24.12 56.91
N GLN A 108 -18.60 25.33 56.54
CA GLN A 108 -17.90 26.21 57.49
C GLN A 108 -18.80 26.63 58.68
N VAL A 109 -20.06 26.97 58.38
CA VAL A 109 -21.04 27.33 59.42
C VAL A 109 -21.34 26.15 60.32
N THR A 110 -21.54 24.96 59.75
CA THR A 110 -21.80 23.74 60.52
C THR A 110 -20.62 23.35 61.40
N LEU A 111 -19.38 23.52 60.94
CA LEU A 111 -18.21 23.27 61.78
C LEU A 111 -18.04 24.26 62.98
N ARG A 112 -18.52 25.50 62.83
CA ARG A 112 -18.37 26.53 63.82
C ARG A 112 -19.55 26.62 64.82
N PHE A 113 -20.75 26.49 64.30
CA PHE A 113 -21.99 26.82 65.05
C PHE A 113 -22.99 25.66 65.18
N GLY A 114 -22.72 24.57 64.47
CA GLY A 114 -23.66 23.44 64.34
C GLY A 114 -24.67 23.61 63.22
N VAL A 115 -25.32 22.49 62.81
CA VAL A 115 -26.27 22.45 61.68
C VAL A 115 -27.63 23.06 62.02
N GLU A 116 -27.99 23.07 63.31
CA GLU A 116 -29.25 23.65 63.81
C GLU A 116 -29.15 25.15 64.11
N SER A 117 -28.05 25.80 63.85
CA SER A 117 -27.84 27.21 64.12
C SER A 117 -28.73 28.09 63.20
N GLU A 118 -29.09 29.26 63.68
CA GLU A 118 -29.81 30.27 62.89
C GLU A 118 -29.06 30.69 61.65
N ALA A 119 -27.73 30.58 61.65
CA ALA A 119 -26.89 30.86 60.52
C ALA A 119 -26.96 29.76 59.42
N ALA A 120 -27.21 28.49 59.77
CA ALA A 120 -27.31 27.38 58.81
C ALA A 120 -28.70 27.34 58.12
N ALA A 121 -29.75 27.76 58.81
CA ALA A 121 -31.12 27.67 58.26
C ALA A 121 -31.35 28.35 56.92
N PRO A 122 -30.88 29.58 56.63
CA PRO A 122 -31.03 30.21 55.31
C PRO A 122 -30.21 29.51 54.23
N LEU A 123 -29.04 28.97 54.55
CA LEU A 123 -28.18 28.22 53.60
C LEU A 123 -28.86 26.91 53.20
N LEU A 124 -29.40 26.16 54.15
CA LEU A 124 -30.16 24.94 53.88
C LEU A 124 -31.41 25.22 53.01
N ALA A 125 -32.15 26.30 53.31
CA ALA A 125 -33.28 26.70 52.48
C ALA A 125 -32.87 27.05 51.05
N ARG A 126 -31.78 27.77 50.90
CA ARG A 126 -31.24 28.14 49.57
C ARG A 126 -30.74 26.95 48.80
N LEU A 127 -30.06 25.99 49.44
CA LEU A 127 -29.63 24.74 48.79
C LEU A 127 -30.81 23.90 48.31
N ARG A 128 -31.91 23.81 49.06
CA ARG A 128 -33.15 23.16 48.62
C ARG A 128 -33.70 23.83 47.35
N GLN A 129 -33.83 25.16 47.38
CA GLN A 129 -34.31 25.92 46.24
C GLN A 129 -33.43 25.71 45.01
N LEU A 130 -32.10 25.83 45.13
CA LEU A 130 -31.18 25.61 44.01
C LEU A 130 -31.17 24.17 43.53
N SER A 131 -31.42 23.18 44.39
CA SER A 131 -31.58 21.79 43.97
C SER A 131 -32.81 21.61 43.07
N ASP A 132 -33.93 22.25 43.45
CA ASP A 132 -35.14 22.22 42.62
C ASP A 132 -34.95 22.92 41.25
N GLU A 133 -34.36 24.12 41.28
CA GLU A 133 -34.03 24.86 40.06
C GLU A 133 -33.14 24.01 39.13
N MET A 134 -32.11 23.34 39.67
CA MET A 134 -31.19 22.50 38.94
C MET A 134 -31.86 21.26 38.36
N ILE A 135 -32.81 20.66 39.06
CA ILE A 135 -33.57 19.50 38.53
C ILE A 135 -34.46 19.91 37.36
N GLU A 136 -34.99 21.14 37.40
CA GLU A 136 -35.85 21.67 36.33
C GLU A 136 -35.05 22.13 35.12
N THR A 137 -33.95 22.83 35.31
CA THR A 137 -33.17 23.46 34.21
C THR A 137 -32.15 22.54 33.59
N ASN A 138 -31.69 21.50 34.29
CA ASN A 138 -30.61 20.60 33.89
C ASN A 138 -29.37 21.35 33.35
N PRO A 139 -28.61 22.05 34.18
CA PRO A 139 -27.45 22.86 33.74
C PRO A 139 -26.32 22.03 33.13
N PHE A 140 -26.36 20.71 33.27
CA PHE A 140 -25.39 19.78 32.66
C PHE A 140 -25.64 19.53 31.14
N GLN A 141 -26.82 19.92 30.66
CA GLN A 141 -27.16 19.69 29.25
C GLN A 141 -26.26 20.48 28.32
N ALA A 142 -25.93 21.71 28.65
CA ALA A 142 -25.06 22.57 27.85
C ALA A 142 -23.63 21.97 27.64
N ALA A 143 -23.15 21.24 28.65
CA ALA A 143 -21.87 20.55 28.60
C ALA A 143 -21.96 19.13 28.04
N ASN A 144 -23.13 18.68 27.59
CA ASN A 144 -23.41 17.29 27.18
C ASN A 144 -23.11 16.28 28.30
N LYS A 145 -23.37 16.66 29.57
CA LYS A 145 -23.11 15.89 30.81
C LYS A 145 -24.38 15.43 31.49
N THR A 146 -25.50 15.38 30.81
CA THR A 146 -26.80 14.92 31.35
C THR A 146 -26.70 13.56 32.04
N GLY A 147 -25.87 12.64 31.53
CA GLY A 147 -25.62 11.32 32.16
C GLY A 147 -24.98 11.44 33.58
N GLN A 148 -24.08 12.40 33.74
CA GLN A 148 -23.50 12.67 35.09
C GLN A 148 -24.55 13.27 36.04
N PHE A 149 -25.40 14.13 35.52
CA PHE A 149 -26.50 14.68 36.31
C PHE A 149 -27.46 13.57 36.75
N VAL A 150 -27.90 12.70 35.88
CA VAL A 150 -28.73 11.54 36.22
C VAL A 150 -28.05 10.67 37.27
N ARG A 151 -26.73 10.49 37.22
CA ARG A 151 -25.96 9.76 38.24
C ARG A 151 -26.01 10.47 39.58
N ILE A 152 -25.89 11.78 39.62
CA ILE A 152 -26.05 12.59 40.86
C ILE A 152 -27.43 12.37 41.47
N LEU A 153 -28.49 12.46 40.65
CA LEU A 153 -29.86 12.25 41.09
C LEU A 153 -30.08 10.85 41.65
N ASN A 154 -29.54 9.81 41.03
CA ASN A 154 -29.64 8.44 41.50
C ASN A 154 -28.88 8.23 42.82
N LEU A 155 -27.64 8.71 42.91
CA LEU A 155 -26.84 8.60 44.15
C LEU A 155 -27.52 9.30 45.33
N MET A 156 -28.13 10.47 45.12
CA MET A 156 -28.85 11.17 46.15
C MET A 156 -30.11 10.38 46.60
N ARG A 157 -30.86 9.80 45.61
CA ARG A 157 -32.06 8.98 45.92
C ARG A 157 -31.68 7.68 46.67
N GLU A 158 -30.57 7.04 46.28
CA GLU A 158 -30.08 5.85 47.00
C GLU A 158 -29.60 6.14 48.42
N HIS A 159 -29.05 7.34 48.64
CA HIS A 159 -28.54 7.75 49.94
C HIS A 159 -29.66 8.09 50.93
N ILE A 160 -30.84 8.53 50.44
CA ILE A 160 -31.98 8.91 51.28
C ILE A 160 -33.05 7.80 51.26
N PRO A 161 -33.12 6.92 52.26
CA PRO A 161 -34.12 5.86 52.27
C PRO A 161 -35.55 6.41 52.29
N GLY A 162 -36.42 5.84 51.47
CA GLY A 162 -37.84 6.22 51.40
C GLY A 162 -38.15 7.52 50.66
N ALA A 163 -37.20 8.03 49.86
CA ALA A 163 -37.47 9.16 48.96
C ALA A 163 -38.09 8.64 47.66
N ASP A 164 -39.30 9.06 47.33
CA ASP A 164 -40.04 8.66 46.08
C ASP A 164 -39.44 9.28 44.83
N SER A 165 -38.69 10.35 44.95
CA SER A 165 -38.07 11.06 43.81
C SER A 165 -36.73 11.67 44.21
N ALA A 166 -35.90 11.98 43.20
CA ALA A 166 -34.65 12.70 43.41
C ALA A 166 -34.89 14.09 44.05
N ARG A 167 -35.97 14.79 43.66
CA ARG A 167 -36.38 16.08 44.26
C ARG A 167 -36.66 15.93 45.74
N ALA A 168 -37.44 14.92 46.12
CA ALA A 168 -37.72 14.64 47.55
C ALA A 168 -36.45 14.26 48.31
N ALA A 169 -35.53 13.52 47.68
CA ALA A 169 -34.25 13.18 48.28
C ALA A 169 -33.38 14.41 48.57
N PHE A 170 -33.22 15.33 47.63
CA PHE A 170 -32.49 16.57 47.80
C PHE A 170 -33.16 17.49 48.85
N ALA A 171 -34.50 17.61 48.82
CA ALA A 171 -35.23 18.39 49.76
C ALA A 171 -35.05 17.90 51.22
N ARG A 172 -35.04 16.57 51.40
CA ARG A 172 -34.81 15.95 52.72
C ARG A 172 -33.34 16.02 53.17
N PHE A 173 -32.39 15.81 52.22
CA PHE A 173 -30.97 15.87 52.52
C PHE A 173 -30.55 17.22 53.10
N TRP A 174 -31.05 18.33 52.53
CA TRP A 174 -30.75 19.67 52.99
C TRP A 174 -31.71 20.15 54.12
N THR A 175 -32.05 19.27 55.07
CA THR A 175 -32.76 19.65 56.29
C THR A 175 -31.85 19.53 57.51
N ALA A 176 -32.03 20.43 58.47
CA ALA A 176 -31.28 20.37 59.71
C ALA A 176 -31.57 19.05 60.52
N GLU A 177 -32.84 18.59 60.44
CA GLU A 177 -33.27 17.33 61.08
C GLU A 177 -32.52 16.11 60.48
N TYR A 178 -32.39 16.01 59.16
CA TYR A 178 -31.68 14.92 58.55
C TYR A 178 -30.16 14.98 58.80
N LEU A 179 -29.53 16.13 58.61
CA LEU A 179 -28.10 16.30 58.91
C LEU A 179 -27.74 16.17 60.35
N ALA A 180 -28.66 16.43 61.30
CA ALA A 180 -28.45 16.18 62.75
C ALA A 180 -28.67 14.71 63.07
N SER A 181 -29.55 13.98 62.42
CA SER A 181 -29.83 12.56 62.66
C SER A 181 -28.68 11.61 62.14
N VAL A 182 -27.98 12.03 61.15
CA VAL A 182 -26.71 11.44 60.72
C VAL A 182 -25.62 12.38 61.18
N ASP A 183 -24.47 11.88 61.68
CA ASP A 183 -23.41 12.82 62.06
C ASP A 183 -23.25 13.90 60.97
N PRO A 184 -23.40 15.20 61.33
CA PRO A 184 -23.35 16.28 60.34
C PRO A 184 -22.08 16.23 59.40
N LYS A 185 -21.00 15.68 59.98
CA LYS A 185 -19.77 15.45 59.21
C LYS A 185 -19.95 14.38 58.19
N ASP A 186 -20.62 13.28 58.49
CA ASP A 186 -20.81 12.15 57.55
C ASP A 186 -21.76 12.54 56.40
N GLY A 187 -22.81 13.33 56.66
CA GLY A 187 -23.73 13.80 55.62
C GLY A 187 -23.07 14.76 54.65
N ILE A 188 -22.34 15.75 55.13
CA ILE A 188 -21.61 16.71 54.29
C ILE A 188 -20.42 16.01 53.61
N GLU A 189 -19.77 15.05 54.27
CA GLU A 189 -18.66 14.29 53.72
C GLU A 189 -19.12 13.36 52.59
N PHE A 190 -20.29 12.74 52.66
CA PHE A 190 -20.91 12.03 51.53
C PHE A 190 -21.06 12.93 50.32
N PHE A 191 -21.56 14.16 50.50
CA PHE A 191 -21.66 15.12 49.42
C PHE A 191 -20.28 15.43 48.83
N GLN A 192 -19.29 15.73 49.65
CA GLN A 192 -17.93 16.07 49.21
C GLN A 192 -17.23 14.89 48.51
N ALA A 193 -17.39 13.68 49.05
CA ALA A 193 -16.68 12.50 48.48
C ALA A 193 -17.35 11.91 47.24
N ARG A 194 -18.69 11.94 47.17
CA ARG A 194 -19.45 11.23 46.14
C ARG A 194 -20.10 12.12 45.10
N LEU A 195 -20.66 13.26 45.51
CA LEU A 195 -21.42 14.13 44.61
C LEU A 195 -20.57 15.26 44.01
N ARG A 196 -19.77 15.93 44.86
CA ARG A 196 -18.92 17.03 44.44
C ARG A 196 -18.07 16.72 43.20
N PRO A 197 -17.37 15.59 43.10
CA PRO A 197 -16.58 15.27 41.91
C PRO A 197 -17.43 15.20 40.64
N LEU A 198 -18.69 14.78 40.76
CA LEU A 198 -19.63 14.75 39.62
C LEU A 198 -20.11 16.14 39.26
N PHE A 199 -20.39 16.99 40.24
CA PHE A 199 -20.72 18.39 39.99
C PHE A 199 -19.60 19.17 39.29
N GLU A 200 -18.36 18.93 39.69
CA GLU A 200 -17.17 19.57 39.12
C GLU A 200 -16.90 19.16 37.64
N THR A 201 -17.51 18.08 37.16
CA THR A 201 -17.43 17.73 35.73
C THR A 201 -18.21 18.68 34.85
N ASN A 202 -19.19 19.44 35.42
CA ASN A 202 -19.98 20.40 34.67
C ASN A 202 -19.16 21.64 34.34
N TYR A 203 -19.28 22.10 33.13
CA TYR A 203 -18.56 23.27 32.62
C TYR A 203 -19.39 24.05 31.60
N SER A 204 -19.03 25.30 31.38
CA SER A 204 -19.53 26.13 30.29
C SER A 204 -18.40 26.49 29.35
N ARG A 205 -18.75 26.72 28.07
CA ARG A 205 -17.83 27.27 27.09
C ARG A 205 -18.50 28.47 26.43
N PRO A 206 -17.90 29.67 26.53
CA PRO A 206 -18.41 30.84 25.82
C PRO A 206 -18.39 30.58 24.32
N ILE A 207 -19.43 31.05 23.65
CA ILE A 207 -19.56 30.94 22.18
C ILE A 207 -18.98 32.23 21.59
N GLY A 208 -18.04 32.10 20.67
CA GLY A 208 -17.46 33.21 19.96
C GLY A 208 -18.39 33.78 18.87
N GLU A 209 -17.98 34.86 18.21
CA GLU A 209 -18.73 35.51 17.14
C GLU A 209 -19.02 34.58 15.95
N SER A 210 -18.19 33.59 15.73
CA SER A 210 -18.36 32.54 14.68
C SER A 210 -19.44 31.50 15.00
N GLY A 211 -20.10 31.58 16.19
CA GLY A 211 -21.05 30.55 16.64
C GLY A 211 -20.40 29.24 17.12
N SER A 212 -19.09 29.14 17.12
CA SER A 212 -18.34 28.00 17.67
C SER A 212 -17.81 28.32 19.07
N PRO A 213 -17.60 27.29 19.93
CA PRO A 213 -16.98 27.49 21.24
C PRO A 213 -15.60 28.10 21.10
N VAL A 214 -15.25 29.00 22.01
CA VAL A 214 -13.93 29.63 22.07
C VAL A 214 -12.84 28.57 22.21
N ASP A 215 -11.81 28.66 21.37
CA ASP A 215 -10.66 27.78 21.33
C ASP A 215 -9.40 28.58 20.96
N PHE A 216 -8.45 28.66 21.88
CA PHE A 216 -7.19 29.37 21.69
C PHE A 216 -6.05 28.46 21.20
N PHE A 217 -6.31 27.17 21.02
CA PHE A 217 -5.28 26.24 20.51
C PHE A 217 -4.71 26.65 19.16
N PRO A 218 -5.46 27.15 18.16
CA PRO A 218 -4.89 27.61 16.89
C PRO A 218 -3.82 28.68 17.06
N LEU A 219 -3.93 29.55 18.08
CA LEU A 219 -2.94 30.56 18.39
C LEU A 219 -1.63 29.94 18.93
N LEU A 220 -1.75 28.90 19.73
CA LEU A 220 -0.60 28.15 20.26
C LEU A 220 0.05 27.26 19.20
N ASP A 221 -0.70 26.76 18.23
CA ASP A 221 -0.20 25.95 17.11
C ASP A 221 0.45 26.80 16.02
N PHE A 222 0.08 28.08 15.90
CA PHE A 222 0.53 28.99 14.85
C PHE A 222 2.06 29.08 14.70
N PRO A 223 2.87 29.17 15.76
CA PRO A 223 4.34 29.18 15.64
C PRO A 223 4.90 27.93 14.96
N PHE A 224 4.30 26.76 15.21
CA PHE A 224 4.70 25.49 14.58
C PHE A 224 4.31 25.48 13.09
N VAL A 225 3.10 25.94 12.76
CA VAL A 225 2.64 26.07 11.36
C VAL A 225 3.56 27.02 10.60
N LEU A 226 3.93 28.17 11.19
CA LEU A 226 4.85 29.14 10.57
C LEU A 226 6.23 28.51 10.33
N LEU A 227 6.78 27.80 11.33
CA LEU A 227 8.07 27.14 11.21
C LEU A 227 8.08 26.05 10.13
N PHE A 228 7.06 25.19 10.09
CA PHE A 228 6.93 24.15 9.07
C PHE A 228 6.68 24.76 7.68
N GLY A 229 5.93 25.85 7.59
CA GLY A 229 5.71 26.58 6.35
C GLY A 229 7.01 27.16 5.80
N LEU A 230 7.79 27.82 6.65
CA LEU A 230 9.10 28.35 6.26
C LEU A 230 10.04 27.23 5.82
N GLU A 231 10.11 26.14 6.58
CA GLU A 231 10.89 24.96 6.20
C GLU A 231 10.47 24.40 4.86
N PHE A 232 9.17 24.24 4.63
CA PHE A 232 8.61 23.75 3.38
C PHE A 232 9.05 24.61 2.18
N VAL A 233 8.92 25.93 2.29
CA VAL A 233 9.35 26.87 1.24
C VAL A 233 10.85 26.77 1.00
N LEU A 234 11.68 26.81 2.05
CA LEU A 234 13.13 26.73 1.93
C LEU A 234 13.58 25.41 1.28
N ARG A 235 12.97 24.29 1.66
CA ARG A 235 13.29 22.98 1.09
C ARG A 235 12.86 22.86 -0.37
N THR A 236 11.67 23.31 -0.73
CA THR A 236 11.17 23.27 -2.12
C THR A 236 11.99 24.15 -3.05
N VAL A 237 12.38 25.35 -2.59
CA VAL A 237 13.31 26.23 -3.32
C VAL A 237 14.69 25.57 -3.47
N ALA A 238 15.21 24.95 -2.41
CA ALA A 238 16.50 24.24 -2.48
C ALA A 238 16.46 23.06 -3.46
N ILE A 239 15.35 22.32 -3.53
CA ILE A 239 15.15 21.23 -4.49
C ILE A 239 15.12 21.78 -5.92
N SER A 240 14.31 22.81 -6.20
CA SER A 240 14.21 23.44 -7.51
C SER A 240 15.55 24.00 -8.01
N ARG A 241 16.38 24.57 -7.10
CA ARG A 241 17.72 25.06 -7.47
C ARG A 241 18.76 23.96 -7.66
N ARG A 242 18.58 22.80 -7.05
CA ARG A 242 19.55 21.69 -7.09
C ARG A 242 19.36 20.79 -8.31
N TYR A 243 18.13 20.62 -8.79
CA TYR A 243 17.82 19.72 -9.90
C TYR A 243 17.48 20.54 -11.15
N THR A 244 18.32 20.44 -12.19
CA THR A 244 18.09 21.05 -13.49
C THR A 244 16.86 20.43 -14.16
N GLY A 245 15.89 21.28 -14.54
CA GLY A 245 14.63 20.83 -15.18
C GLY A 245 13.46 20.63 -14.22
N VAL A 246 13.63 20.83 -12.91
CA VAL A 246 12.54 20.77 -11.93
C VAL A 246 12.09 22.18 -11.58
N ASN A 247 10.84 22.51 -11.94
CA ASN A 247 10.22 23.76 -11.54
C ASN A 247 9.92 23.77 -10.03
N TRP A 248 9.74 24.95 -9.46
CA TRP A 248 9.38 25.08 -8.04
C TRP A 248 8.03 24.40 -7.71
N LEU A 249 7.06 24.46 -8.62
CA LEU A 249 5.78 23.74 -8.48
C LEU A 249 5.98 22.21 -8.42
N ASP A 250 6.87 21.68 -9.27
CA ASP A 250 7.20 20.24 -9.24
C ASP A 250 7.84 19.85 -7.90
N ALA A 251 8.71 20.71 -7.37
CA ALA A 251 9.32 20.49 -6.07
C ALA A 251 8.29 20.52 -4.92
N MET A 252 7.27 21.38 -5.01
CA MET A 252 6.14 21.40 -4.08
C MET A 252 5.31 20.10 -4.19
N LEU A 253 5.03 19.65 -5.40
CA LEU A 253 4.30 18.40 -5.64
C LEU A 253 5.07 17.18 -5.13
N TRP A 254 6.38 17.15 -5.24
CA TRP A 254 7.20 16.07 -4.67
C TRP A 254 7.09 16.00 -3.14
N ARG A 255 6.73 17.10 -2.49
CA ARG A 255 6.58 17.22 -1.04
C ARG A 255 5.16 17.58 -0.60
N TRP A 256 4.16 17.22 -1.41
CA TRP A 256 2.76 17.54 -1.15
C TRP A 256 2.29 17.16 0.27
N TYR A 257 2.84 16.07 0.82
CA TYR A 257 2.50 15.62 2.18
C TYR A 257 2.90 16.61 3.28
N ASP A 258 3.93 17.43 3.09
CA ASP A 258 4.34 18.44 4.07
C ASP A 258 3.30 19.56 4.21
N VAL A 259 2.45 19.79 3.20
CA VAL A 259 1.35 20.75 3.25
C VAL A 259 0.34 20.37 4.33
N LEU A 260 0.20 19.09 4.66
CA LEU A 260 -0.70 18.62 5.70
C LEU A 260 -0.30 19.12 7.11
N LEU A 261 0.97 19.52 7.32
CA LEU A 261 1.40 20.16 8.57
C LEU A 261 0.87 21.59 8.72
N LEU A 262 0.52 22.23 7.61
CA LEU A 262 0.09 23.62 7.57
C LEU A 262 -1.43 23.78 7.68
N LEU A 263 -2.20 22.70 7.48
CA LEU A 263 -3.65 22.77 7.50
C LEU A 263 -4.19 22.98 8.93
N PRO A 264 -5.00 24.03 9.16
CA PRO A 264 -5.61 24.29 10.45
C PRO A 264 -6.79 23.36 10.79
N PHE A 265 -7.47 22.86 9.75
CA PHE A 265 -8.52 21.85 9.82
C PHE A 265 -7.93 20.48 9.46
N TRP A 266 -8.58 19.39 9.88
CA TRP A 266 -8.08 18.01 9.72
C TRP A 266 -6.67 17.79 10.30
N ARG A 267 -6.41 18.40 11.44
CA ARG A 267 -5.09 18.37 12.12
C ARG A 267 -4.55 16.96 12.37
N TRP A 268 -5.42 15.96 12.47
CA TRP A 268 -5.05 14.55 12.57
C TRP A 268 -4.28 14.02 11.36
N LEU A 269 -4.44 14.62 10.16
CA LEU A 269 -3.68 14.24 8.96
C LEU A 269 -2.19 14.53 9.08
N ARG A 270 -1.76 15.29 10.07
CA ARG A 270 -0.33 15.51 10.40
C ARG A 270 0.42 14.21 10.71
N VAL A 271 -0.29 13.11 11.03
CA VAL A 271 0.29 11.77 11.17
C VAL A 271 1.07 11.37 9.91
N ILE A 272 0.56 11.68 8.71
CA ILE A 272 1.19 11.30 7.44
C ILE A 272 2.59 11.91 7.28
N PRO A 273 2.75 13.26 7.28
CA PRO A 273 4.07 13.87 7.13
C PRO A 273 5.01 13.54 8.30
N VAL A 274 4.50 13.43 9.52
CA VAL A 274 5.31 13.06 10.68
C VAL A 274 5.90 11.66 10.52
N THR A 275 5.08 10.68 10.12
CA THR A 275 5.55 9.31 9.87
C THR A 275 6.60 9.27 8.76
N ILE A 276 6.38 9.99 7.67
CA ILE A 276 7.35 10.08 6.56
C ILE A 276 8.67 10.71 7.04
N ARG A 277 8.60 11.80 7.82
CA ARG A 277 9.78 12.50 8.36
C ARG A 277 10.57 11.63 9.34
N LEU A 278 9.90 10.88 10.22
CA LEU A 278 10.53 9.92 11.13
C LEU A 278 11.28 8.82 10.35
N GLY A 279 10.69 8.32 9.27
CA GLY A 279 11.35 7.38 8.37
C GLY A 279 12.55 7.98 7.65
N GLN A 280 12.45 9.22 7.15
CA GLN A 280 13.56 9.94 6.49
C GLN A 280 14.71 10.25 7.47
N ALA A 281 14.39 10.57 8.71
CA ALA A 281 15.34 10.82 9.79
C ALA A 281 15.99 9.53 10.37
N GLN A 282 15.57 8.35 9.88
CA GLN A 282 16.00 7.04 10.38
C GLN A 282 15.70 6.82 11.88
N LEU A 283 14.64 7.42 12.38
CA LEU A 283 14.11 7.22 13.73
C LEU A 283 13.07 6.09 13.77
N LEU A 284 12.40 5.85 12.63
CA LEU A 284 11.41 4.79 12.46
C LEU A 284 11.79 3.93 11.25
N ASP A 285 11.81 2.61 11.43
CA ASP A 285 12.03 1.67 10.31
C ASP A 285 10.70 1.36 9.61
N LEU A 286 10.46 2.07 8.52
CA LEU A 286 9.28 1.90 7.68
C LEU A 286 9.50 0.91 6.52
N GLU A 287 10.66 0.24 6.44
CA GLU A 287 10.93 -0.68 5.32
C GLU A 287 9.89 -1.81 5.23
N ARG A 288 9.44 -2.34 6.38
CA ARG A 288 8.41 -3.38 6.40
C ARG A 288 7.04 -2.87 5.94
N VAL A 289 6.63 -1.71 6.46
CA VAL A 289 5.34 -1.09 6.09
C VAL A 289 5.36 -0.68 4.61
N ARG A 290 6.45 -0.06 4.16
CA ARG A 290 6.62 0.32 2.76
C ARG A 290 6.65 -0.88 1.83
N ALA A 291 7.27 -1.98 2.24
CA ALA A 291 7.28 -3.23 1.48
C ALA A 291 5.87 -3.82 1.36
N GLN A 292 5.10 -3.85 2.45
CA GLN A 292 3.71 -4.32 2.43
C GLN A 292 2.79 -3.44 1.58
N VAL A 293 2.87 -2.11 1.74
CA VAL A 293 2.07 -1.16 0.95
C VAL A 293 2.46 -1.25 -0.54
N SER A 294 3.76 -1.30 -0.86
CA SER A 294 4.20 -1.42 -2.24
C SER A 294 3.85 -2.77 -2.85
N GLN A 295 3.85 -3.85 -2.06
CA GLN A 295 3.47 -5.17 -2.54
C GLN A 295 1.97 -5.23 -2.85
N GLY A 296 1.11 -4.68 -2.00
CA GLY A 296 -0.33 -4.58 -2.26
C GLY A 296 -0.65 -3.68 -3.46
N PHE A 297 0.07 -2.56 -3.60
CA PHE A 297 -0.10 -1.64 -4.73
C PHE A 297 0.38 -2.27 -6.05
N VAL A 298 1.56 -2.92 -6.04
CA VAL A 298 2.11 -3.61 -7.22
C VAL A 298 1.22 -4.77 -7.64
N THR A 299 0.61 -5.50 -6.70
CA THR A 299 -0.28 -6.61 -7.03
C THR A 299 -1.51 -6.14 -7.80
N ASN A 300 -2.14 -5.04 -7.37
CA ASN A 300 -3.33 -4.51 -8.03
C ASN A 300 -3.03 -3.85 -9.39
N PHE A 301 -1.80 -3.35 -9.61
CA PHE A 301 -1.39 -2.73 -10.86
C PHE A 301 -0.58 -3.65 -11.78
N ALA A 302 -0.16 -4.83 -11.29
CA ALA A 302 0.68 -5.73 -12.09
C ALA A 302 -0.08 -6.26 -13.31
N GLU A 303 -1.35 -6.52 -13.18
CA GLU A 303 -2.23 -6.98 -14.25
C GLU A 303 -2.34 -5.93 -15.35
N ASP A 304 -2.78 -4.72 -15.00
CA ASP A 304 -2.92 -3.59 -15.94
C ASP A 304 -1.58 -3.24 -16.62
N LEU A 305 -0.47 -3.25 -15.85
CA LEU A 305 0.86 -2.97 -16.40
C LEU A 305 1.33 -4.06 -17.34
N THR A 306 1.07 -5.33 -17.06
CA THR A 306 1.47 -6.45 -17.91
C THR A 306 0.72 -6.39 -19.24
N GLU A 307 -0.58 -6.14 -19.21
CA GLU A 307 -1.39 -5.96 -20.41
C GLU A 307 -0.86 -4.81 -21.28
N VAL A 308 -0.64 -3.63 -20.68
CA VAL A 308 -0.12 -2.45 -21.38
C VAL A 308 1.27 -2.72 -21.99
N ILE A 309 2.16 -3.41 -21.25
CA ILE A 309 3.51 -3.72 -21.73
C ILE A 309 3.45 -4.69 -22.90
N VAL A 310 2.68 -5.78 -22.82
CA VAL A 310 2.57 -6.77 -23.88
C VAL A 310 1.97 -6.17 -25.14
N VAL A 311 0.86 -5.44 -25.02
CA VAL A 311 0.25 -4.73 -26.16
C VAL A 311 1.25 -3.75 -26.79
N ARG A 312 2.01 -3.02 -25.97
CA ARG A 312 3.02 -2.08 -26.46
C ARG A 312 4.17 -2.77 -27.19
N VAL A 313 4.65 -3.91 -26.67
CA VAL A 313 5.69 -4.71 -27.31
C VAL A 313 5.20 -5.25 -28.65
N ILE A 314 4.00 -5.83 -28.72
CA ILE A 314 3.40 -6.33 -29.95
C ILE A 314 3.24 -5.19 -30.97
N ASN A 315 2.69 -4.05 -30.57
CA ASN A 315 2.56 -2.88 -31.43
C ASN A 315 3.93 -2.37 -31.94
N GLN A 316 4.98 -2.44 -31.12
CA GLN A 316 6.33 -2.06 -31.52
C GLN A 316 6.92 -3.04 -32.53
N ILE A 317 6.67 -4.36 -32.38
CA ILE A 317 7.06 -5.38 -33.36
C ILE A 317 6.30 -5.16 -34.67
N GLN A 318 4.99 -4.96 -34.63
CA GLN A 318 4.17 -4.65 -35.81
C GLN A 318 4.69 -3.40 -36.55
N ALA A 319 4.98 -2.33 -35.83
CA ALA A 319 5.54 -1.11 -36.40
C ALA A 319 6.95 -1.32 -37.02
N SER A 320 7.73 -2.25 -36.46
CA SER A 320 9.04 -2.63 -37.02
C SER A 320 8.88 -3.44 -38.35
N ILE A 321 7.92 -4.35 -38.37
CA ILE A 321 7.57 -5.11 -39.57
C ILE A 321 7.07 -4.18 -40.69
N GLN A 322 6.21 -3.21 -40.36
CA GLN A 322 5.72 -2.21 -41.33
C GLN A 322 6.83 -1.36 -41.91
N ARG A 323 7.84 -1.00 -41.13
CA ARG A 323 9.00 -0.22 -41.57
C ARG A 323 10.05 -1.03 -42.35
N GLY A 324 9.79 -2.35 -42.55
CA GLY A 324 10.67 -3.23 -43.31
C GLY A 324 11.86 -3.78 -42.50
N SER A 325 11.94 -3.50 -41.19
CA SER A 325 12.94 -4.09 -40.31
C SER A 325 12.33 -5.32 -39.61
N LEU A 326 12.51 -6.50 -40.22
CA LEU A 326 12.19 -7.74 -39.51
C LEU A 326 13.22 -7.92 -38.38
N PRO A 327 12.80 -8.04 -37.10
CA PRO A 327 13.76 -8.19 -36.00
C PRO A 327 14.61 -9.46 -36.05
N LEU A 328 14.25 -10.40 -36.91
CA LEU A 328 14.92 -11.70 -37.09
C LEU A 328 16.08 -11.66 -38.08
N LEU A 329 16.16 -10.62 -38.93
CA LEU A 329 17.30 -10.46 -39.83
C LEU A 329 18.17 -9.31 -39.28
N PRO A 330 19.47 -9.54 -39.08
CA PRO A 330 20.37 -8.45 -38.74
C PRO A 330 20.35 -7.49 -39.94
N ALA A 331 19.51 -6.46 -39.85
CA ALA A 331 19.53 -5.40 -40.83
C ALA A 331 20.94 -4.80 -40.77
N ALA A 332 21.58 -4.75 -41.89
CA ALA A 332 22.86 -4.11 -42.08
C ALA A 332 22.71 -2.58 -41.93
N ASP A 333 22.42 -2.13 -40.75
CA ASP A 333 22.57 -0.73 -40.37
C ASP A 333 23.90 -0.60 -39.64
N PRO A 334 24.95 -0.11 -40.32
CA PRO A 334 26.28 0.00 -39.71
C PRO A 334 26.38 1.02 -38.58
N SER A 335 25.29 1.72 -38.27
CA SER A 335 25.27 2.78 -37.23
C SER A 335 24.84 2.27 -35.84
N ARG A 336 24.35 1.03 -35.71
CA ARG A 336 23.99 0.43 -34.42
C ARG A 336 24.97 -0.67 -34.05
N SER A 337 25.84 -0.44 -33.08
CA SER A 337 26.69 -1.48 -32.55
C SER A 337 25.80 -2.54 -31.85
N TYR A 338 25.71 -3.71 -32.47
CA TYR A 338 25.13 -4.90 -31.84
C TYR A 338 26.09 -5.33 -30.72
N ILE A 339 25.59 -5.41 -29.50
CA ILE A 339 26.38 -5.89 -28.34
C ILE A 339 26.23 -7.42 -28.35
N ASP A 340 27.25 -8.11 -28.84
CA ASP A 340 27.38 -9.56 -28.72
C ASP A 340 27.75 -9.86 -27.24
N LEU A 341 26.93 -10.69 -26.56
CA LEU A 341 27.08 -11.00 -25.15
C LEU A 341 27.98 -12.23 -24.90
N ASN A 342 28.19 -13.09 -25.88
CA ASN A 342 28.80 -14.40 -25.69
C ASN A 342 29.67 -14.90 -26.85
N GLU A 343 29.94 -14.09 -27.86
CA GLU A 343 30.72 -14.43 -29.05
C GLU A 343 30.19 -15.65 -29.83
N ILE A 344 28.91 -15.99 -29.64
CA ILE A 344 28.23 -17.10 -30.32
C ILE A 344 27.24 -16.51 -31.36
N ASN A 345 27.32 -16.94 -32.58
CA ASN A 345 26.30 -16.61 -33.58
C ASN A 345 25.06 -17.49 -33.32
N GLU A 346 24.10 -16.97 -32.56
CA GLU A 346 22.88 -17.70 -32.19
C GLU A 346 22.08 -18.16 -33.40
N LEU A 347 22.06 -17.35 -34.47
CA LEU A 347 21.35 -17.69 -35.69
C LEU A 347 21.95 -18.93 -36.37
N GLU A 348 23.27 -19.03 -36.40
CA GLU A 348 24.00 -20.19 -36.92
C GLU A 348 23.80 -21.41 -36.00
N ALA A 349 23.81 -21.22 -34.70
CA ALA A 349 23.57 -22.28 -33.73
C ALA A 349 22.14 -22.85 -33.87
N ILE A 350 21.13 -21.96 -33.97
CA ILE A 350 19.73 -22.37 -34.23
C ILE A 350 19.59 -23.09 -35.57
N ALA A 351 20.14 -22.56 -36.64
CA ALA A 351 20.11 -23.20 -37.94
C ALA A 351 20.71 -24.60 -37.91
N ASN A 352 21.86 -24.77 -37.28
CA ASN A 352 22.50 -26.08 -37.10
C ASN A 352 21.64 -27.03 -36.25
N LEU A 353 20.97 -26.55 -35.20
CA LEU A 353 20.08 -27.35 -34.33
C LEU A 353 18.85 -27.80 -35.10
N VAL A 354 18.20 -26.89 -35.83
CA VAL A 354 17.04 -27.18 -36.69
C VAL A 354 17.41 -28.20 -37.74
N PHE A 355 18.52 -27.98 -38.43
CA PHE A 355 18.96 -28.88 -39.49
C PHE A 355 19.28 -30.30 -38.95
N ARG A 356 20.00 -30.41 -37.83
CA ARG A 356 20.22 -31.70 -37.17
C ARG A 356 18.92 -32.38 -36.78
N THR A 357 17.95 -31.63 -36.27
CA THR A 357 16.65 -32.17 -35.87
C THR A 357 15.90 -32.70 -37.10
N VAL A 358 15.90 -31.93 -38.19
CA VAL A 358 15.30 -32.38 -39.47
C VAL A 358 15.98 -33.65 -40.00
N LEU A 359 17.31 -33.67 -40.05
CA LEU A 359 18.07 -34.80 -40.59
C LEU A 359 17.91 -36.08 -39.78
N TYR A 360 18.06 -35.98 -38.44
CA TYR A 360 18.12 -37.18 -37.58
C TYR A 360 16.78 -37.58 -36.95
N ARG A 361 15.80 -36.69 -36.89
CA ARG A 361 14.51 -37.00 -36.28
C ARG A 361 13.33 -36.93 -37.26
N VAL A 362 13.27 -35.92 -38.11
CA VAL A 362 12.12 -35.72 -38.98
C VAL A 362 12.24 -36.59 -40.23
N LEU A 363 13.40 -36.55 -40.92
CA LEU A 363 13.61 -37.27 -42.18
C LEU A 363 13.36 -38.77 -42.06
N PRO A 364 13.81 -39.51 -41.02
CA PRO A 364 13.48 -40.92 -40.82
C PRO A 364 11.99 -41.18 -40.68
N GLN A 365 11.23 -40.26 -40.06
CA GLN A 365 9.80 -40.43 -39.83
C GLN A 365 8.99 -40.20 -41.12
N VAL A 366 9.42 -39.30 -42.00
CA VAL A 366 8.76 -39.03 -43.27
C VAL A 366 9.32 -39.87 -44.43
N GLN A 367 10.29 -40.76 -44.14
CA GLN A 367 10.87 -41.65 -45.15
C GLN A 367 9.81 -42.46 -45.92
N PRO A 368 8.80 -43.10 -45.30
CA PRO A 368 7.79 -43.85 -46.00
C PRO A 368 6.95 -43.00 -46.98
N GLU A 369 6.64 -41.76 -46.60
CA GLU A 369 5.89 -40.83 -47.44
C GLU A 369 6.73 -40.38 -48.64
N VAL A 370 8.02 -40.12 -48.44
CA VAL A 370 8.99 -39.80 -49.52
C VAL A 370 9.14 -41.00 -50.48
N GLU A 371 9.22 -42.22 -49.96
CA GLU A 371 9.27 -43.41 -50.75
C GLU A 371 7.99 -43.61 -51.59
N GLN A 372 6.82 -43.37 -50.96
CA GLN A 372 5.55 -43.46 -51.69
C GLN A 372 5.44 -42.39 -52.81
N TRP A 373 5.90 -41.16 -52.52
CA TRP A 373 5.95 -40.07 -53.51
C TRP A 373 6.92 -40.37 -54.63
N LEU A 374 8.11 -40.90 -54.34
CA LEU A 374 9.08 -41.35 -55.34
C LEU A 374 8.53 -42.49 -56.18
N ARG A 375 7.89 -43.48 -55.58
CA ARG A 375 7.23 -44.59 -56.25
C ARG A 375 6.20 -44.08 -57.28
N TYR A 376 5.34 -43.14 -56.88
CA TYR A 376 4.35 -42.55 -57.79
C TYR A 376 4.99 -41.84 -58.99
N ASN A 377 6.01 -41.05 -58.77
CA ASN A 377 6.69 -40.33 -59.83
C ASN A 377 7.49 -41.27 -60.73
N LEU A 378 8.21 -42.26 -60.20
CA LEU A 378 8.95 -43.24 -60.97
C LEU A 378 8.01 -44.12 -61.81
N ASP A 379 6.86 -44.51 -61.22
CA ASP A 379 5.86 -45.29 -62.02
C ASP A 379 5.35 -44.48 -63.25
N GLY A 380 5.11 -43.18 -63.03
CA GLY A 380 4.75 -42.27 -64.12
C GLY A 380 5.83 -42.13 -65.19
N LEU A 381 7.11 -42.04 -64.78
CA LEU A 381 8.25 -41.95 -65.69
C LEU A 381 8.52 -43.27 -66.42
N LEU A 382 8.46 -44.40 -65.74
CA LEU A 382 8.71 -45.71 -66.27
C LEU A 382 7.62 -46.11 -67.29
N LYS A 383 6.38 -45.74 -67.07
CA LYS A 383 5.28 -45.93 -68.01
C LYS A 383 5.46 -45.15 -69.37
N GLN A 384 6.25 -44.08 -69.31
CA GLN A 384 6.57 -43.33 -70.57
C GLN A 384 7.68 -43.93 -71.35
N LEU A 385 8.42 -44.94 -70.89
CA LEU A 385 9.50 -45.60 -71.60
C LEU A 385 8.95 -46.70 -72.51
N PRO A 386 9.11 -46.61 -73.86
CA PRO A 386 8.54 -47.54 -74.81
C PRO A 386 9.01 -49.01 -74.62
N ALA A 387 10.22 -49.20 -74.10
CA ALA A 387 10.80 -50.51 -73.80
C ALA A 387 10.08 -51.25 -72.67
N LEU A 388 9.55 -50.52 -71.63
CA LEU A 388 8.85 -51.13 -70.53
C LEU A 388 7.36 -51.40 -70.81
N GLN A 389 6.76 -50.62 -71.72
CA GLN A 389 5.39 -50.89 -72.23
C GLN A 389 5.30 -52.18 -73.02
N THR A 390 6.37 -52.61 -73.71
CA THR A 390 6.45 -53.90 -74.41
C THR A 390 6.61 -55.05 -73.44
N LEU A 391 7.27 -54.88 -72.32
CA LEU A 391 7.44 -55.88 -71.25
C LEU A 391 6.15 -56.17 -70.51
N GLU A 392 5.29 -55.18 -70.28
CA GLU A 392 3.95 -55.37 -69.64
C GLU A 392 3.01 -56.28 -70.47
N ARG A 393 3.22 -56.32 -71.78
CA ARG A 393 2.38 -57.14 -72.67
C ARG A 393 2.83 -58.61 -72.75
N LEU A 394 3.95 -59.01 -72.20
CA LEU A 394 4.46 -60.36 -72.23
C LEU A 394 3.88 -61.21 -71.06
N PRO A 395 3.27 -62.37 -71.32
CA PRO A 395 2.72 -63.23 -70.28
C PRO A 395 3.82 -63.70 -69.34
N GLY A 396 3.62 -63.38 -68.02
CA GLY A 396 4.56 -63.69 -66.94
C GLY A 396 5.53 -62.59 -66.53
N LEU A 397 5.63 -61.49 -67.26
CA LEU A 397 6.59 -60.38 -66.99
C LEU A 397 5.86 -59.07 -66.60
N GLY A 398 4.53 -59.05 -66.53
CA GLY A 398 3.74 -57.83 -66.33
C GLY A 398 3.90 -57.20 -65.00
N SER A 399 4.41 -57.88 -63.94
CA SER A 399 4.69 -57.34 -62.64
C SER A 399 6.11 -56.78 -62.43
N LEU A 400 7.00 -56.94 -63.41
CA LEU A 400 8.38 -56.53 -63.30
C LEU A 400 8.55 -55.01 -63.26
N PRO A 401 7.78 -54.18 -64.02
CA PRO A 401 7.91 -52.73 -63.90
C PRO A 401 7.53 -52.21 -62.52
N SER A 402 6.47 -52.71 -61.90
CA SER A 402 6.03 -52.31 -60.57
C SER A 402 7.00 -52.75 -59.45
N GLN A 403 7.58 -53.96 -59.56
CA GLN A 403 8.63 -54.44 -58.64
C GLN A 403 9.93 -53.63 -58.75
N LEU A 404 10.31 -53.24 -60.00
CA LEU A 404 11.44 -52.36 -60.23
C LEU A 404 11.22 -50.95 -59.58
N THR A 405 10.04 -50.39 -59.84
CA THR A 405 9.65 -49.10 -59.20
C THR A 405 9.74 -49.14 -57.70
N GLU A 406 9.25 -50.20 -57.11
CA GLU A 406 9.27 -50.39 -55.65
C GLU A 406 10.68 -50.50 -55.05
N ARG A 407 11.52 -51.34 -55.70
CA ARG A 407 12.93 -51.49 -55.29
C ARG A 407 13.73 -50.22 -55.53
N LEU A 408 13.57 -49.56 -56.67
CA LEU A 408 14.27 -48.30 -56.92
C LEU A 408 13.86 -47.20 -56.06
N ALA A 409 12.57 -47.05 -55.74
CA ALA A 409 12.11 -46.04 -54.76
C ALA A 409 12.69 -46.28 -53.38
N GLY A 410 12.63 -47.52 -52.85
CA GLY A 410 13.18 -47.87 -51.54
C GLY A 410 14.70 -47.70 -51.47
N GLU A 411 15.45 -48.18 -52.50
CA GLU A 411 16.91 -48.04 -52.56
C GLU A 411 17.35 -46.59 -52.71
N LEU A 412 16.68 -45.78 -53.54
CA LEU A 412 16.96 -44.36 -53.68
C LEU A 412 16.73 -43.60 -52.42
N THR A 413 15.58 -43.83 -51.74
CA THR A 413 15.27 -43.17 -50.50
C THR A 413 16.29 -43.50 -49.41
N THR A 414 16.58 -44.80 -49.22
CA THR A 414 17.53 -45.28 -48.21
C THR A 414 18.96 -44.82 -48.50
N THR A 415 19.41 -44.89 -49.77
CA THR A 415 20.75 -44.49 -50.20
C THR A 415 20.92 -42.98 -50.08
N THR A 416 19.90 -42.19 -50.45
CA THR A 416 19.92 -40.73 -50.30
C THR A 416 20.00 -40.34 -48.84
N TYR A 417 19.20 -40.98 -47.97
CA TYR A 417 19.26 -40.73 -46.53
C TYR A 417 20.64 -41.07 -45.92
N LYS A 418 21.20 -42.24 -46.26
CA LYS A 418 22.54 -42.63 -45.85
C LYS A 418 23.63 -41.68 -46.40
N ALA A 419 23.51 -41.27 -47.63
CA ALA A 419 24.44 -40.34 -48.24
C ALA A 419 24.40 -38.97 -47.52
N LEU A 420 23.19 -38.46 -47.19
CA LEU A 420 23.03 -37.23 -46.46
C LEU A 420 23.61 -37.32 -45.05
N THR A 421 23.32 -38.41 -44.30
CA THR A 421 23.84 -38.61 -42.93
C THR A 421 25.37 -38.78 -42.94
N ASN A 422 25.91 -39.60 -43.82
CA ASN A 422 27.35 -39.80 -43.94
C ASN A 422 28.11 -38.51 -44.36
N SER A 423 27.51 -37.70 -45.24
CA SER A 423 28.07 -36.40 -45.63
C SER A 423 28.21 -35.43 -44.48
N PHE A 424 27.42 -35.58 -43.39
CA PHE A 424 27.56 -34.78 -42.20
C PHE A 424 28.69 -35.25 -41.26
N GLU A 425 29.01 -36.54 -41.30
CA GLU A 425 30.08 -37.13 -40.50
C GLU A 425 31.45 -36.96 -41.16
N ASP A 426 31.47 -36.72 -42.46
CA ASP A 426 32.70 -36.49 -43.24
C ASP A 426 33.09 -34.99 -43.24
N PRO A 427 34.36 -34.66 -42.99
CA PRO A 427 34.83 -33.25 -42.96
C PRO A 427 34.70 -32.52 -44.29
N VAL A 428 34.69 -33.24 -45.44
CA VAL A 428 34.49 -32.64 -46.74
C VAL A 428 33.01 -32.44 -47.04
N GLY A 429 32.19 -33.43 -46.70
CA GLY A 429 30.74 -33.39 -46.86
C GLY A 429 30.10 -32.30 -46.00
N SER A 430 30.55 -32.15 -44.76
CA SER A 430 30.04 -31.11 -43.86
C SER A 430 30.30 -29.69 -44.39
N LYS A 431 31.46 -29.45 -45.05
CA LYS A 431 31.75 -28.17 -45.70
C LYS A 431 30.83 -27.91 -46.89
N LEU A 432 30.57 -28.94 -47.70
CA LEU A 432 29.68 -28.83 -48.85
C LEU A 432 28.25 -28.54 -48.46
N VAL A 433 27.77 -29.18 -47.38
CA VAL A 433 26.42 -28.90 -46.82
C VAL A 433 26.36 -27.51 -46.22
N ALA A 434 27.38 -27.07 -45.51
CA ALA A 434 27.43 -25.69 -45.00
C ALA A 434 27.42 -24.66 -46.15
N GLN A 435 28.14 -24.91 -47.26
CA GLN A 435 28.10 -24.06 -48.45
C GLN A 435 26.72 -24.06 -49.12
N LEU A 436 26.08 -25.22 -49.22
CA LEU A 436 24.72 -25.34 -49.76
C LEU A 436 23.71 -24.58 -48.93
N LEU A 437 23.74 -24.74 -47.59
CA LEU A 437 22.86 -24.02 -46.71
C LEU A 437 23.08 -22.52 -46.78
N ARG A 438 24.34 -22.08 -46.80
CA ARG A 438 24.67 -20.66 -46.96
C ARG A 438 24.14 -20.11 -48.27
N ARG A 439 24.39 -20.82 -49.41
CA ARG A 439 23.90 -20.38 -50.72
C ARG A 439 22.39 -20.39 -50.82
N PHE A 440 21.75 -21.42 -50.25
CA PHE A 440 20.31 -21.48 -50.16
C PHE A 440 19.75 -20.29 -49.34
N GLY A 441 20.36 -19.98 -48.20
CA GLY A 441 19.99 -18.83 -47.39
C GLY A 441 20.16 -17.49 -48.15
N GLU A 442 21.26 -17.32 -48.90
CA GLU A 442 21.51 -16.12 -49.71
C GLU A 442 20.46 -15.98 -50.83
N VAL A 443 20.16 -17.07 -51.54
CA VAL A 443 19.16 -17.07 -52.63
C VAL A 443 17.76 -16.86 -52.04
N LEU A 444 17.41 -17.55 -50.96
CA LEU A 444 16.13 -17.39 -50.29
C LEU A 444 15.93 -15.97 -49.80
N ALA A 445 16.95 -15.39 -49.15
CA ALA A 445 16.91 -13.99 -48.73
C ALA A 445 16.75 -13.04 -49.92
N GLY A 446 17.40 -13.32 -51.04
CA GLY A 446 17.25 -12.56 -52.29
C GLY A 446 15.84 -12.65 -52.88
N GLU A 447 15.27 -13.84 -52.94
CA GLU A 447 13.89 -14.05 -53.43
C GLU A 447 12.83 -13.50 -52.47
N LEU A 448 13.03 -13.69 -51.17
CA LEU A 448 12.15 -13.10 -50.15
C LEU A 448 12.22 -11.55 -50.13
N THR A 449 13.27 -10.97 -50.70
CA THR A 449 13.39 -9.51 -50.82
C THR A 449 12.60 -8.95 -52.00
N GLN A 450 12.07 -9.82 -52.90
CA GLN A 450 11.14 -9.37 -53.93
C GLN A 450 9.83 -8.88 -53.32
N GLN A 451 9.35 -7.71 -53.74
CA GLN A 451 8.30 -6.94 -53.09
C GLN A 451 7.00 -7.72 -52.81
N HIS A 452 6.59 -8.63 -53.66
CA HIS A 452 5.33 -9.38 -53.48
C HIS A 452 5.37 -10.42 -52.36
N ALA A 453 6.44 -11.20 -52.23
CA ALA A 453 6.56 -12.22 -51.20
C ALA A 453 6.74 -11.58 -49.80
N LEU A 454 7.46 -10.47 -49.73
CA LEU A 454 7.62 -9.72 -48.47
C LEU A 454 6.32 -9.10 -47.99
N ASP A 455 5.51 -8.55 -48.89
CA ASP A 455 4.24 -7.90 -48.50
C ASP A 455 3.23 -8.96 -48.02
N GLU A 456 3.20 -10.14 -48.63
CA GLU A 456 2.36 -11.24 -48.16
C GLU A 456 2.81 -11.79 -46.81
N ILE A 457 4.11 -12.00 -46.60
CA ILE A 457 4.66 -12.41 -45.28
C ILE A 457 4.41 -11.35 -44.22
N ARG A 458 4.53 -10.06 -44.55
CA ARG A 458 4.23 -8.96 -43.63
C ARG A 458 2.77 -8.97 -43.21
N SER A 459 1.84 -9.14 -44.15
CA SER A 459 0.41 -9.22 -43.87
C SER A 459 0.10 -10.39 -42.95
N LEU A 460 0.59 -11.59 -43.26
CA LEU A 460 0.38 -12.78 -42.44
C LEU A 460 0.98 -12.65 -41.04
N LEU A 461 2.17 -12.03 -40.89
CA LEU A 461 2.77 -11.76 -39.60
C LEU A 461 2.00 -10.72 -38.81
N GLN A 462 1.44 -9.72 -39.45
CA GLN A 462 0.58 -8.73 -38.79
C GLN A 462 -0.70 -9.37 -38.28
N ASP A 463 -1.36 -10.18 -39.08
CA ASP A 463 -2.59 -10.89 -38.69
C ASP A 463 -2.31 -11.85 -37.51
N LEU A 464 -1.20 -12.61 -37.58
CA LEU A 464 -0.77 -13.50 -36.52
C LEU A 464 -0.50 -12.72 -35.20
N LEU A 465 0.18 -11.59 -35.27
CA LEU A 465 0.47 -10.76 -34.09
C LEU A 465 -0.81 -10.15 -33.55
N GLU A 466 -1.78 -9.79 -34.37
CA GLU A 466 -3.08 -9.29 -33.93
C GLU A 466 -3.89 -10.40 -33.24
N GLU A 467 -3.88 -11.64 -33.82
CA GLU A 467 -4.48 -12.81 -33.18
C GLU A 467 -3.84 -13.12 -31.80
N ILE A 468 -2.51 -13.10 -31.73
CA ILE A 468 -1.77 -13.30 -30.47
C ILE A 468 -2.17 -12.21 -29.46
N LYS A 469 -2.28 -10.95 -29.87
CA LYS A 469 -2.66 -9.84 -29.02
C LYS A 469 -4.05 -10.03 -28.43
N ILE A 470 -5.03 -10.35 -29.27
CA ILE A 470 -6.42 -10.58 -28.86
C ILE A 470 -6.51 -11.78 -27.91
N ASN A 471 -5.94 -12.92 -28.29
CA ASN A 471 -5.96 -14.12 -27.46
C ASN A 471 -5.19 -13.96 -26.14
N TYR A 472 -4.12 -13.15 -26.13
CA TYR A 472 -3.36 -12.89 -24.93
C TYR A 472 -4.13 -12.01 -23.93
N VAL A 473 -4.80 -10.96 -24.43
CA VAL A 473 -5.63 -10.08 -23.59
C VAL A 473 -6.82 -10.85 -23.02
N GLU A 474 -7.46 -11.70 -23.81
CA GLU A 474 -8.57 -12.55 -23.37
C GLU A 474 -8.13 -13.59 -22.31
N ARG A 475 -6.94 -14.14 -22.45
CA ARG A 475 -6.38 -15.11 -21.49
C ARG A 475 -5.95 -14.47 -20.19
N LEU A 476 -5.37 -13.26 -20.20
CA LEU A 476 -5.02 -12.51 -18.99
C LEU A 476 -6.23 -12.21 -18.11
N SER A 477 -7.38 -12.05 -18.72
CA SER A 477 -8.64 -11.84 -18.00
C SER A 477 -9.18 -13.12 -17.32
N GLN A 478 -8.64 -14.29 -17.63
CA GLN A 478 -9.11 -15.60 -17.16
C GLN A 478 -8.12 -16.35 -16.25
N GLU A 479 -6.82 -16.01 -16.28
CA GLU A 479 -5.80 -16.69 -15.46
C GLU A 479 -5.61 -15.95 -14.13
N ASP A 480 -5.76 -16.68 -13.02
CA ASP A 480 -5.52 -16.18 -11.67
C ASP A 480 -4.08 -15.64 -11.54
N LEU A 481 -3.95 -14.35 -11.34
CA LEU A 481 -2.69 -13.62 -11.15
C LEU A 481 -1.84 -14.22 -10.02
N GLU A 482 -2.47 -14.89 -9.05
CA GLU A 482 -1.81 -15.60 -7.95
C GLU A 482 -0.91 -16.73 -8.45
N GLU A 483 -1.29 -17.45 -9.49
CA GLU A 483 -0.49 -18.57 -10.01
C GLU A 483 0.78 -18.08 -10.72
N VAL A 484 0.69 -17.00 -11.51
CA VAL A 484 1.83 -16.36 -12.17
C VAL A 484 2.78 -15.75 -11.13
N MET A 485 2.25 -15.14 -10.07
CA MET A 485 3.05 -14.59 -8.97
C MET A 485 3.74 -15.69 -8.16
N GLU A 486 3.09 -16.81 -7.93
CA GLU A 486 3.68 -17.95 -7.22
C GLU A 486 4.79 -18.61 -8.02
N GLN A 487 4.62 -18.78 -9.33
CA GLN A 487 5.67 -19.25 -10.25
C GLN A 487 6.87 -18.29 -10.27
N THR A 488 6.62 -16.99 -10.34
CA THR A 488 7.69 -15.97 -10.29
C THR A 488 8.43 -15.98 -8.95
N ARG A 489 7.73 -16.23 -7.86
CA ARG A 489 8.32 -16.36 -6.50
C ARG A 489 9.20 -17.61 -6.39
N LYS A 490 8.74 -18.74 -6.92
CA LYS A 490 9.50 -20.00 -6.98
C LYS A 490 10.76 -19.87 -7.84
N LEU A 491 10.67 -19.20 -8.99
CA LEU A 491 11.82 -18.91 -9.85
C LEU A 491 12.85 -18.00 -9.17
N ARG A 492 12.42 -16.97 -8.45
CA ARG A 492 13.32 -16.10 -7.67
C ARG A 492 14.02 -16.84 -6.54
N GLN A 493 13.31 -17.72 -5.82
CA GLN A 493 13.90 -18.55 -4.78
C GLN A 493 14.95 -19.53 -5.35
N LYS A 494 14.65 -20.15 -6.49
CA LYS A 494 15.57 -21.05 -7.19
C LYS A 494 16.82 -20.32 -7.69
N ALA A 495 16.67 -19.12 -8.21
CA ALA A 495 17.79 -18.28 -8.63
C ALA A 495 18.67 -17.86 -7.43
N GLN A 496 18.08 -17.53 -6.27
CA GLN A 496 18.83 -17.23 -5.05
C GLN A 496 19.58 -18.43 -4.49
N GLN A 497 18.99 -19.63 -4.56
CA GLN A 497 19.65 -20.88 -4.15
C GLN A 497 20.84 -21.22 -5.06
N LEU A 498 20.71 -21.01 -6.36
CA LEU A 498 21.79 -21.21 -7.33
C LEU A 498 22.92 -20.18 -7.17
N GLU A 499 22.62 -18.95 -6.83
CA GLU A 499 23.63 -17.93 -6.51
C GLU A 499 24.38 -18.26 -5.19
N GLN A 500 23.68 -18.79 -4.20
CA GLN A 500 24.30 -19.23 -2.93
C GLN A 500 25.17 -20.48 -3.11
N ALA A 501 24.77 -21.41 -3.98
CA ALA A 501 25.56 -22.61 -4.31
C ALA A 501 26.78 -22.31 -5.20
N ARG A 502 26.80 -21.19 -5.93
CA ARG A 502 27.97 -20.74 -6.71
C ARG A 502 28.94 -19.87 -5.93
N GLY A 503 28.54 -19.39 -4.76
CA GLY A 503 29.37 -18.54 -3.90
C GLY A 503 29.97 -19.28 -2.70
N ALA A 504 29.71 -20.58 -2.55
CA ALA A 504 30.35 -21.52 -1.64
C ALA A 504 31.35 -22.43 -2.41
#